data_72009004d924fa1377aa5e0252e7cbde
#
_entry.id   72009004d924fa1377aa5e0252e7cbde
#
_cell.length_a   1.000
_cell.length_b   1.000
_cell.length_c   1.000
_cell.angle_alpha   90.00
_cell.angle_beta   90.00
_cell.angle_gamma   90.00
#
_symmetry.space_group_name_H-M   'P 1'
#
loop_
_entity.id
_entity.type
_entity.pdbx_description
1 polymer ?
#
loop_
_entity_poly.entity_id
_entity_poly.type
_entity_poly.pdbx_seq_one_letter_code
_entity_poly.pdbx_strand_id
1 'polypeptide(L)'
;MRILIVDDNDRIRRGVLALLASKKNWNVCGEARDGMEAIRKARELLPDLILLDVSMPGLNGLEAARLLRQEIAHTKILLMSQYDPVPLLPRAIQAGANGCVDKNRLGTDLLPCIERISGISETLGIAIPG
;
A
#
# COMPACT_ATOMS: atom_id res chain seq x y z
N MET A 1 -10.62 5.44 -7.88
CA MET A 1 -9.98 4.92 -6.66
C MET A 1 -8.99 5.94 -6.13
N ARG A 2 -9.09 6.26 -4.87
CA ARG A 2 -8.24 7.26 -4.20
C ARG A 2 -7.10 6.55 -3.48
N ILE A 3 -5.87 6.97 -3.75
CA ILE A 3 -4.67 6.28 -3.28
C ILE A 3 -3.79 7.22 -2.47
N LEU A 4 -3.36 6.76 -1.30
CA LEU A 4 -2.37 7.43 -0.46
C LEU A 4 -1.04 6.68 -0.61
N ILE A 5 0.04 7.39 -0.92
CA ILE A 5 1.37 6.80 -1.07
C ILE A 5 2.22 7.17 0.14
N VAL A 6 2.77 6.16 0.81
CA VAL A 6 3.58 6.35 2.01
C VAL A 6 4.96 5.74 1.81
N ASP A 7 5.98 6.57 1.73
CA ASP A 7 7.37 6.15 1.62
C ASP A 7 8.25 7.35 1.98
N ASP A 8 9.30 7.14 2.73
CA ASP A 8 10.22 8.21 3.10
C ASP A 8 11.17 8.60 1.97
N ASN A 9 11.20 7.83 0.90
CA ASN A 9 12.07 8.08 -0.26
C ASN A 9 11.30 8.82 -1.36
N ASP A 10 11.70 10.06 -1.65
CA ASP A 10 11.06 10.89 -2.67
C ASP A 10 11.10 10.25 -4.06
N ARG A 11 12.20 9.58 -4.38
CA ARG A 11 12.39 8.96 -5.69
C ARG A 11 11.40 7.80 -5.90
N ILE A 12 11.20 7.00 -4.85
CA ILE A 12 10.21 5.90 -4.90
C ILE A 12 8.81 6.46 -5.10
N ARG A 13 8.45 7.50 -4.33
CA ARG A 13 7.11 8.09 -4.49
C ARG A 13 6.89 8.62 -5.91
N ARG A 14 7.89 9.31 -6.48
CA ARG A 14 7.77 9.80 -7.86
C ARG A 14 7.61 8.67 -8.87
N GLY A 15 8.36 7.58 -8.68
CA GLY A 15 8.24 6.42 -9.54
C GLY A 15 6.86 5.77 -9.47
N VAL A 16 6.33 5.65 -8.25
CA VAL A 16 4.99 5.10 -8.04
C VAL A 16 3.94 6.02 -8.68
N LEU A 17 4.06 7.33 -8.48
CA LEU A 17 3.16 8.29 -9.13
C LEU A 17 3.13 8.12 -10.64
N ALA A 18 4.30 7.96 -11.26
CA ALA A 18 4.39 7.78 -12.70
C ALA A 18 3.70 6.50 -13.16
N LEU A 19 3.86 5.40 -12.41
CA LEU A 19 3.20 4.14 -12.72
C LEU A 19 1.67 4.27 -12.61
N LEU A 20 1.19 4.91 -11.55
CA LEU A 20 -0.24 5.06 -11.31
C LEU A 20 -0.90 5.98 -12.33
N ALA A 21 -0.15 6.92 -12.89
CA ALA A 21 -0.69 7.86 -13.87
C ALA A 21 -1.21 7.19 -15.14
N SER A 22 -0.79 5.95 -15.43
CA SER A 22 -1.28 5.21 -16.59
C SER A 22 -2.72 4.73 -16.42
N LYS A 23 -3.26 4.79 -15.21
CA LYS A 23 -4.63 4.33 -14.91
C LYS A 23 -5.55 5.53 -14.73
N LYS A 24 -6.50 5.71 -15.64
CA LYS A 24 -7.36 6.91 -15.69
C LYS A 24 -8.21 7.11 -14.45
N ASN A 25 -8.67 6.02 -13.84
CA ASN A 25 -9.61 6.10 -12.72
C ASN A 25 -8.92 6.03 -11.35
N TRP A 26 -7.60 6.06 -11.33
CA TRP A 26 -6.83 6.01 -10.08
C TRP A 26 -6.25 7.39 -9.79
N ASN A 27 -6.59 7.93 -8.63
CA ASN A 27 -6.16 9.26 -8.21
C ASN A 27 -5.34 9.19 -6.95
N VAL A 28 -4.14 9.77 -6.98
CA VAL A 28 -3.34 9.90 -5.77
C VAL A 28 -3.89 11.08 -4.99
N CYS A 29 -4.48 10.81 -3.85
CA CYS A 29 -5.10 11.85 -3.02
C CYS A 29 -4.14 12.46 -2.01
N GLY A 30 -2.96 11.85 -1.80
CA GLY A 30 -1.97 12.39 -0.89
C GLY A 30 -0.72 11.54 -0.84
N GLU A 31 0.30 12.09 -0.18
CA GLU A 31 1.57 11.43 0.05
C GLU A 31 1.99 11.64 1.49
N ALA A 32 2.67 10.65 2.07
CA ALA A 32 3.21 10.73 3.42
C ALA A 32 4.62 10.17 3.45
N ARG A 33 5.43 10.65 4.39
CA ARG A 33 6.84 10.26 4.49
C ARG A 33 7.13 9.30 5.64
N ASP A 34 6.19 9.16 6.55
CA ASP A 34 6.37 8.28 7.70
C ASP A 34 5.03 7.77 8.20
N GLY A 35 5.07 6.84 9.15
CA GLY A 35 3.88 6.18 9.64
C GLY A 35 2.90 7.10 10.36
N MET A 36 3.38 8.06 11.13
CA MET A 36 2.50 8.98 11.83
C MET A 36 1.77 9.90 10.86
N GLU A 37 2.48 10.41 9.87
CA GLU A 37 1.85 11.22 8.82
C GLU A 37 0.84 10.41 8.03
N ALA A 38 1.17 9.13 7.75
CA ALA A 38 0.25 8.23 7.04
C ALA A 38 -1.07 8.08 7.79
N ILE A 39 -1.00 7.87 9.11
CA ILE A 39 -2.20 7.71 9.93
C ILE A 39 -3.02 9.00 9.92
N ARG A 40 -2.38 10.14 10.10
CA ARG A 40 -3.07 11.44 10.10
C ARG A 40 -3.76 11.68 8.75
N LYS A 41 -3.05 11.47 7.65
CA LYS A 41 -3.60 11.69 6.31
C LYS A 41 -4.68 10.68 5.95
N ALA A 42 -4.54 9.44 6.38
CA ALA A 42 -5.57 8.43 6.13
C ALA A 42 -6.89 8.81 6.82
N ARG A 43 -6.81 9.35 8.04
CA ARG A 43 -8.00 9.84 8.74
C ARG A 43 -8.69 10.97 8.00
N GLU A 44 -7.90 11.90 7.46
CA GLU A 44 -8.42 13.07 6.76
C GLU A 44 -8.94 12.73 5.37
N LEU A 45 -8.21 11.91 4.63
CA LEU A 45 -8.45 11.69 3.21
C LEU A 45 -9.33 10.48 2.92
N LEU A 46 -9.41 9.54 3.85
CA LEU A 46 -10.17 8.29 3.71
C LEU A 46 -9.90 7.62 2.36
N PRO A 47 -8.64 7.23 2.08
CA PRO A 47 -8.31 6.63 0.80
C PRO A 47 -8.92 5.23 0.65
N ASP A 48 -9.04 4.80 -0.60
CA ASP A 48 -9.46 3.44 -0.91
C ASP A 48 -8.30 2.46 -0.79
N LEU A 49 -7.10 2.94 -1.06
CA LEU A 49 -5.87 2.15 -1.04
C LEU A 49 -4.74 2.95 -0.42
N ILE A 50 -3.94 2.29 0.40
CA ILE A 50 -2.71 2.86 0.93
C ILE A 50 -1.54 1.99 0.45
N LEU A 51 -0.60 2.62 -0.24
CA LEU A 51 0.68 2.00 -0.61
C LEU A 51 1.66 2.39 0.49
N LEU A 52 2.14 1.41 1.25
CA LEU A 52 2.81 1.65 2.51
C LEU A 52 4.18 0.97 2.57
N ASP A 53 5.23 1.77 2.65
CA ASP A 53 6.59 1.29 2.80
C ASP A 53 6.75 0.54 4.13
N VAL A 54 7.34 -0.64 4.09
CA VAL A 54 7.61 -1.43 5.29
C VAL A 54 8.71 -0.79 6.15
N SER A 55 9.76 -0.29 5.51
CA SER A 55 10.93 0.24 6.21
C SER A 55 10.92 1.75 6.25
N MET A 56 10.49 2.30 7.39
CA MET A 56 10.49 3.74 7.62
C MET A 56 11.05 4.05 8.99
N PRO A 57 11.69 5.21 9.17
CA PRO A 57 12.15 5.61 10.50
C PRO A 57 10.95 5.85 11.43
N GLY A 58 11.14 5.54 12.70
CA GLY A 58 10.09 5.66 13.70
C GLY A 58 9.09 4.51 13.59
N LEU A 59 7.84 4.83 13.33
CA LEU A 59 6.79 3.82 13.20
C LEU A 59 6.94 3.11 11.85
N ASN A 60 7.31 1.82 11.87
CA ASN A 60 7.50 1.08 10.63
C ASN A 60 6.18 0.71 9.97
N GLY A 61 6.26 0.21 8.73
CA GLY A 61 5.06 -0.06 7.94
C GLY A 61 4.14 -1.13 8.51
N LEU A 62 4.68 -2.15 9.18
CA LEU A 62 3.85 -3.18 9.80
C LEU A 62 3.05 -2.62 10.98
N GLU A 63 3.70 -1.80 11.80
CA GLU A 63 3.03 -1.14 12.92
C GLU A 63 1.98 -0.15 12.43
N ALA A 64 2.33 0.62 11.40
CA ALA A 64 1.39 1.57 10.80
C ALA A 64 0.18 0.84 10.22
N ALA A 65 0.39 -0.31 9.56
CA ALA A 65 -0.70 -1.10 9.01
C ALA A 65 -1.66 -1.57 10.09
N ARG A 66 -1.15 -2.02 11.23
CA ARG A 66 -2.00 -2.44 12.36
C ARG A 66 -2.87 -1.30 12.86
N LEU A 67 -2.26 -0.14 13.05
CA LEU A 67 -3.00 1.04 13.54
C LEU A 67 -4.02 1.51 12.51
N LEU A 68 -3.65 1.54 11.25
CA LEU A 68 -4.57 1.91 10.18
C LEU A 68 -5.75 0.96 10.09
N ARG A 69 -5.49 -0.34 10.20
CA ARG A 69 -6.56 -1.34 10.11
C ARG A 69 -7.57 -1.20 11.24
N GLN A 70 -7.12 -0.82 12.43
CA GLN A 70 -8.03 -0.60 13.55
C GLN A 70 -8.96 0.59 13.32
N GLU A 71 -8.47 1.61 12.62
CA GLU A 71 -9.24 2.84 12.40
C GLU A 71 -10.03 2.85 11.10
N ILE A 72 -9.49 2.22 10.05
CA ILE A 72 -10.08 2.30 8.71
C ILE A 72 -10.24 0.90 8.16
N ALA A 73 -11.39 0.28 8.49
CA ALA A 73 -11.64 -1.12 8.18
C ALA A 73 -11.73 -1.43 6.69
N HIS A 74 -12.17 -0.47 5.88
CA HIS A 74 -12.46 -0.71 4.46
C HIS A 74 -11.32 -0.38 3.50
N THR A 75 -10.29 0.31 3.98
CA THR A 75 -9.15 0.67 3.13
C THR A 75 -8.29 -0.56 2.83
N LYS A 76 -7.91 -0.73 1.58
CA LYS A 76 -6.92 -1.76 1.23
C LYS A 76 -5.53 -1.24 1.57
N ILE A 77 -4.68 -2.12 2.05
CA ILE A 77 -3.29 -1.78 2.39
C ILE A 77 -2.37 -2.71 1.63
N LEU A 78 -1.51 -2.12 0.80
CA LEU A 78 -0.48 -2.85 0.07
C LEU A 78 0.88 -2.40 0.58
N LEU A 79 1.62 -3.33 1.19
CA LEU A 79 2.96 -3.03 1.68
C LEU A 79 3.96 -3.07 0.52
N MET A 80 4.98 -2.23 0.61
CA MET A 80 6.09 -2.20 -0.34
C MET A 80 7.37 -2.52 0.42
N SER A 81 8.08 -3.55 -0.01
CA SER A 81 9.30 -4.02 0.66
C SER A 81 10.48 -4.00 -0.28
N GLN A 82 11.65 -3.57 0.21
CA GLN A 82 12.88 -3.65 -0.58
C GLN A 82 13.51 -5.05 -0.56
N TYR A 83 12.95 -5.94 0.25
CA TYR A 83 13.36 -7.34 0.34
C TYR A 83 12.27 -8.23 -0.24
N ASP A 84 12.60 -9.52 -0.45
CA ASP A 84 11.62 -10.49 -0.95
C ASP A 84 10.34 -10.44 -0.09
N PRO A 85 9.18 -10.17 -0.69
CA PRO A 85 7.93 -10.07 0.08
C PRO A 85 7.41 -11.41 0.58
N VAL A 86 7.84 -12.53 -0.01
CA VAL A 86 7.29 -13.84 0.37
C VAL A 86 7.46 -14.17 1.85
N PRO A 87 8.68 -14.05 2.44
CA PRO A 87 8.82 -14.31 3.88
C PRO A 87 8.07 -13.32 4.76
N LEU A 88 7.75 -12.14 4.24
CA LEU A 88 7.05 -11.09 4.98
C LEU A 88 5.55 -11.31 5.02
N LEU A 89 4.99 -12.04 4.06
CA LEU A 89 3.54 -12.18 3.89
C LEU A 89 2.78 -12.58 5.16
N PRO A 90 3.22 -13.56 5.96
CA PRO A 90 2.48 -13.92 7.18
C PRO A 90 2.33 -12.75 8.14
N ARG A 91 3.40 -11.98 8.35
CA ARG A 91 3.36 -10.81 9.23
C ARG A 91 2.54 -9.67 8.63
N ALA A 92 2.61 -9.51 7.31
CA ALA A 92 1.82 -8.50 6.61
C ALA A 92 0.32 -8.77 6.79
N ILE A 93 -0.10 -10.01 6.61
CA ILE A 93 -1.50 -10.42 6.77
C ILE A 93 -1.94 -10.23 8.22
N GLN A 94 -1.12 -10.62 9.18
CA GLN A 94 -1.42 -10.43 10.60
C GLN A 94 -1.58 -8.95 10.95
N ALA A 95 -0.81 -8.09 10.29
CA ALA A 95 -0.91 -6.65 10.49
C ALA A 95 -2.15 -6.03 9.83
N GLY A 96 -2.89 -6.82 9.05
CA GLY A 96 -4.10 -6.34 8.38
C GLY A 96 -3.86 -5.85 6.96
N ALA A 97 -2.67 -6.08 6.39
CA ALA A 97 -2.40 -5.73 5.01
C ALA A 97 -3.06 -6.73 4.06
N ASN A 98 -3.36 -6.26 2.86
CA ASN A 98 -3.98 -7.06 1.81
C ASN A 98 -2.96 -7.69 0.87
N GLY A 99 -1.71 -7.27 0.94
CA GLY A 99 -0.65 -7.83 0.14
C GLY A 99 0.67 -7.11 0.37
N CYS A 100 1.69 -7.59 -0.33
CA CYS A 100 3.03 -7.00 -0.27
C CYS A 100 3.69 -7.13 -1.65
N VAL A 101 4.39 -6.10 -2.07
CA VAL A 101 5.06 -6.05 -3.37
C VAL A 101 6.52 -5.67 -3.17
N ASP A 102 7.38 -6.16 -4.07
CA ASP A 102 8.81 -5.90 -4.05
C ASP A 102 9.09 -4.54 -4.70
N LYS A 103 9.74 -3.64 -3.95
CA LYS A 103 10.11 -2.31 -4.46
C LYS A 103 11.03 -2.38 -5.68
N ASN A 104 11.79 -3.46 -5.82
CA ASN A 104 12.69 -3.65 -6.96
C ASN A 104 11.94 -4.11 -8.21
N ARG A 105 10.65 -4.42 -8.09
CA ARG A 105 9.83 -4.90 -9.19
C ARG A 105 8.55 -4.12 -9.38
N LEU A 106 8.50 -2.87 -8.90
CA LEU A 106 7.28 -2.06 -8.99
C LEU A 106 6.79 -1.89 -10.42
N GLY A 107 7.70 -1.70 -11.37
CA GLY A 107 7.33 -1.53 -12.77
C GLY A 107 6.59 -2.71 -13.36
N THR A 108 6.82 -3.92 -12.84
CA THR A 108 6.20 -5.15 -13.32
C THR A 108 5.02 -5.55 -12.46
N ASP A 109 5.15 -5.40 -11.13
CA ASP A 109 4.24 -6.05 -10.18
C ASP A 109 3.21 -5.12 -9.55
N LEU A 110 3.46 -3.80 -9.50
CA LEU A 110 2.60 -2.90 -8.74
C LEU A 110 1.16 -2.85 -9.28
N LEU A 111 1.00 -2.52 -10.55
CA LEU A 111 -0.34 -2.36 -11.12
C LEU A 111 -1.15 -3.65 -11.09
N PRO A 112 -0.60 -4.81 -11.49
CA PRO A 112 -1.35 -6.07 -11.37
C PRO A 112 -1.73 -6.40 -9.94
N CYS A 113 -0.86 -6.12 -8.98
CA CYS A 113 -1.14 -6.40 -7.57
C CYS A 113 -2.29 -5.53 -7.05
N ILE A 114 -2.28 -4.24 -7.40
CA ILE A 114 -3.37 -3.33 -7.01
C ILE A 114 -4.69 -3.80 -7.61
N GLU A 115 -4.68 -4.20 -8.87
CA GLU A 115 -5.90 -4.69 -9.52
C GLU A 115 -6.46 -5.91 -8.82
N ARG A 116 -5.59 -6.86 -8.42
CA ARG A 116 -6.04 -8.07 -7.73
C ARG A 116 -6.69 -7.77 -6.40
N ILE A 117 -6.08 -6.90 -5.59
CA ILE A 117 -6.60 -6.64 -4.25
C ILE A 117 -7.79 -5.68 -4.26
N SER A 118 -7.97 -4.90 -5.31
CA SER A 118 -8.99 -3.85 -5.36
C SER A 118 -10.26 -4.23 -6.06
N GLY A 119 -10.27 -5.29 -6.85
CA GLY A 119 -11.42 -5.54 -7.71
C GLY A 119 -11.71 -7.00 -7.96
N ILE A 120 -11.12 -7.55 -9.02
CA ILE A 120 -11.48 -8.89 -9.53
C ILE A 120 -11.34 -9.97 -8.47
N SER A 121 -10.31 -9.90 -7.64
CA SER A 121 -10.07 -10.90 -6.58
C SER A 121 -11.24 -10.98 -5.62
N GLU A 122 -11.78 -9.84 -5.24
CA GLU A 122 -12.92 -9.79 -4.32
C GLU A 122 -14.17 -10.31 -5.00
N THR A 123 -14.38 -9.94 -6.25
CA THR A 123 -15.53 -10.37 -7.03
C THR A 123 -15.56 -11.89 -7.17
N LEU A 124 -14.41 -12.50 -7.35
CA LEU A 124 -14.30 -13.95 -7.48
C LEU A 124 -14.20 -14.67 -6.14
N GLY A 125 -14.12 -13.93 -5.05
CA GLY A 125 -13.91 -14.50 -3.73
C GLY A 125 -12.55 -15.13 -3.57
N ILE A 126 -11.61 -14.81 -4.43
CA ILE A 126 -10.26 -15.34 -4.37
C ILE A 126 -9.32 -14.24 -3.93
N ALA A 127 -8.87 -14.33 -2.71
CA ALA A 127 -7.83 -13.46 -2.20
C ALA A 127 -6.51 -14.14 -2.44
N ILE A 128 -5.93 -13.95 -3.58
CA ILE A 128 -4.61 -14.50 -3.86
C ILE A 128 -3.61 -13.37 -3.69
N PRO A 129 -2.82 -13.42 -2.63
CA PRO A 129 -1.75 -12.44 -2.48
C PRO A 129 -0.68 -12.74 -3.50
N GLY A 130 -0.31 -11.77 -4.19
CA GLY A 130 0.86 -11.71 -5.00
C GLY A 130 1.05 -12.55 -6.15
#